data_a7ee4eef28b8e752369ee209b3ad7c1a
#
_entry.id   a7ee4eef28b8e752369ee209b3ad7c1a
#
_cell.length_a   1.000
_cell.length_b   1.000
_cell.length_c   1.000
_cell.angle_alpha   90.00
_cell.angle_beta   90.00
_cell.angle_gamma   90.00
#
_symmetry.space_group_name_H-M   'P 1'
#
loop_
_entity.id
_entity.type
_entity.pdbx_description
1 polymer ?
#
loop_
_entity_poly.entity_id
_entity_poly.type
_entity_poly.pdbx_seq_one_letter_code
_entity_poly.pdbx_strand_id
1 'polypeptide(L)'
;MSMLQIGILGVAGVLLALQFKSGKSEYGIYISIALGMLIFASLLGKISLLKDVLNEVGNVVGLNSDYFKTLWKILGITYAAEFSSAICKDAGYQTIALQIEVFAKITILVLSLPVLSALLQTIRGFLV
;
A
#
# COMPACT_ATOMS: atom_id res chain seq x y z
N MET A 1 -6.06 -11.86 11.74
CA MET A 1 -4.71 -12.38 12.03
C MET A 1 -3.90 -11.33 12.73
N SER A 2 -3.14 -11.74 13.75
CA SER A 2 -2.21 -10.83 14.41
C SER A 2 -0.97 -10.60 13.55
N MET A 3 -0.24 -9.54 13.83
CA MET A 3 1.01 -9.23 13.12
C MET A 3 2.02 -10.37 13.23
N LEU A 4 2.07 -11.04 14.39
CA LEU A 4 2.96 -12.17 14.59
C LEU A 4 2.62 -13.33 13.67
N GLN A 5 1.34 -13.64 13.51
CA GLN A 5 0.87 -14.71 12.63
C GLN A 5 1.22 -14.40 11.17
N ILE A 6 1.05 -13.17 10.74
CA ILE A 6 1.39 -12.74 9.38
C ILE A 6 2.90 -12.83 9.16
N GLY A 7 3.70 -12.44 10.15
CA GLY A 7 5.14 -12.56 10.08
C GLY A 7 5.61 -13.99 9.94
N ILE A 8 5.05 -14.91 10.73
CA ILE A 8 5.37 -16.32 10.67
C ILE A 8 4.95 -16.92 9.31
N LEU A 9 3.75 -16.56 8.84
CA LEU A 9 3.26 -17.01 7.55
C LEU A 9 4.17 -16.54 6.42
N GLY A 10 4.60 -15.30 6.47
CA GLY A 10 5.49 -14.72 5.47
C GLY A 10 6.84 -15.42 5.43
N VAL A 11 7.45 -15.62 6.60
CA VAL A 11 8.76 -16.29 6.69
C VAL A 11 8.67 -17.73 6.24
N ALA A 12 7.66 -18.47 6.69
CA ALA A 12 7.45 -19.86 6.29
C ALA A 12 7.24 -19.96 4.77
N GLY A 13 6.45 -19.06 4.20
CA GLY A 13 6.21 -19.02 2.77
C GLY A 13 7.44 -18.73 1.96
N VAL A 14 8.28 -17.80 2.41
CA VAL A 14 9.55 -17.46 1.75
C VAL A 14 10.50 -18.67 1.78
N LEU A 15 10.56 -19.39 2.91
CA LEU A 15 11.37 -20.58 3.02
C LEU A 15 10.90 -21.66 2.04
N LEU A 16 9.58 -21.85 1.90
CA LEU A 16 9.03 -22.77 0.92
C LEU A 16 9.37 -22.35 -0.51
N ALA A 17 9.24 -21.08 -0.81
CA ALA A 17 9.55 -20.53 -2.14
C ALA A 17 11.02 -20.76 -2.48
N LEU A 18 11.94 -20.60 -1.51
CA LEU A 18 13.35 -20.83 -1.71
C LEU A 18 13.66 -22.29 -2.00
N GLN A 19 12.93 -23.22 -1.39
CA GLN A 19 13.11 -24.66 -1.67
C GLN A 19 12.71 -24.99 -3.11
N PHE A 20 11.64 -24.42 -3.62
CA PHE A 20 11.20 -24.66 -4.99
C PHE A 20 12.07 -23.94 -6.01
N LYS A 21 12.77 -22.90 -5.61
CA LYS A 21 13.64 -22.14 -6.49
C LYS A 21 14.82 -22.99 -7.02
N SER A 22 15.25 -23.98 -6.26
CA SER A 22 16.35 -24.86 -6.66
C SER A 22 15.98 -25.83 -7.77
N GLY A 23 14.69 -26.13 -7.94
CA GLY A 23 14.20 -27.02 -8.99
C GLY A 23 13.71 -26.33 -10.24
N LYS A 24 12.70 -25.44 -10.06
CA LYS A 24 12.12 -24.62 -11.13
C LYS A 24 11.83 -23.24 -10.57
N SER A 25 12.48 -22.21 -11.10
CA SER A 25 12.37 -20.85 -10.62
C SER A 25 10.93 -20.28 -10.70
N GLU A 26 10.12 -20.82 -11.60
CA GLU A 26 8.74 -20.37 -11.81
C GLU A 26 7.85 -20.62 -10.59
N TYR A 27 8.03 -21.73 -9.90
CA TYR A 27 7.21 -22.08 -8.74
C TYR A 27 7.44 -21.13 -7.55
N GLY A 28 8.67 -20.66 -7.38
CA GLY A 28 8.98 -19.70 -6.33
C GLY A 28 8.21 -18.40 -6.49
N ILE A 29 8.09 -17.92 -7.72
CA ILE A 29 7.34 -16.70 -8.04
C ILE A 29 5.84 -16.90 -7.76
N TYR A 30 5.27 -18.03 -8.18
CA TYR A 30 3.86 -18.32 -7.96
C TYR A 30 3.52 -18.41 -6.48
N ILE A 31 4.38 -19.06 -5.69
CA ILE A 31 4.19 -19.16 -4.24
C ILE A 31 4.24 -17.78 -3.60
N SER A 32 5.18 -16.94 -4.01
CA SER A 32 5.32 -15.58 -3.51
C SER A 32 4.07 -14.74 -3.78
N ILE A 33 3.54 -14.83 -5.00
CA ILE A 33 2.32 -14.10 -5.39
C ILE A 33 1.13 -14.60 -4.57
N ALA A 34 0.98 -15.91 -4.43
CA ALA A 34 -0.13 -16.50 -3.68
C ALA A 34 -0.10 -16.06 -2.21
N LEU A 35 1.07 -16.06 -1.59
CA LEU A 35 1.25 -15.61 -0.22
C LEU A 35 0.97 -14.11 -0.08
N GLY A 36 1.43 -13.32 -1.03
CA GLY A 36 1.16 -11.90 -1.06
C GLY A 36 -0.34 -11.61 -1.10
N MET A 37 -1.08 -12.38 -1.91
CA MET A 37 -2.53 -12.26 -1.98
C MET A 37 -3.22 -12.64 -0.68
N LEU A 38 -2.74 -13.70 -0.01
CA LEU A 38 -3.28 -14.11 1.29
C LEU A 38 -3.07 -13.04 2.35
N ILE A 39 -1.88 -12.49 2.41
CA ILE A 39 -1.54 -11.41 3.36
C ILE A 39 -2.37 -10.16 3.04
N PHE A 40 -2.53 -9.85 1.77
CA PHE A 40 -3.36 -8.72 1.34
C PHE A 40 -4.82 -8.90 1.75
N ALA A 41 -5.37 -10.10 1.57
CA ALA A 41 -6.73 -10.39 2.00
C ALA A 41 -6.90 -10.21 3.51
N SER A 42 -5.91 -10.61 4.29
CA SER A 42 -5.89 -10.39 5.74
C SER A 42 -5.82 -8.91 6.09
N LEU A 43 -5.08 -8.14 5.29
CA LEU A 43 -4.95 -6.70 5.48
C LEU A 43 -6.28 -5.97 5.29
N LEU A 44 -7.13 -6.45 4.39
CA LEU A 44 -8.44 -5.81 4.13
C LEU A 44 -9.28 -5.74 5.40
N GLY A 45 -9.20 -6.73 6.28
CA GLY A 45 -9.89 -6.72 7.56
C GLY A 45 -9.38 -5.63 8.50
N LYS A 46 -8.08 -5.34 8.44
CA LYS A 46 -7.47 -4.27 9.25
C LYS A 46 -7.75 -2.87 8.71
N ILE A 47 -7.99 -2.76 7.40
CA ILE A 47 -8.33 -1.48 6.77
C ILE A 47 -9.65 -0.94 7.32
N SER A 48 -10.63 -1.81 7.56
CA SER A 48 -11.91 -1.41 8.15
C SER A 48 -11.71 -0.74 9.51
N LEU A 49 -10.83 -1.29 10.34
CA LEU A 49 -10.47 -0.72 11.64
C LEU A 49 -9.82 0.66 11.50
N LEU A 50 -8.91 0.79 10.55
CA LEU A 50 -8.22 2.04 10.26
C LEU A 50 -9.22 3.10 9.78
N LYS A 51 -10.19 2.71 8.96
CA LYS A 51 -11.24 3.60 8.48
C LYS A 51 -12.05 4.18 9.64
N ASP A 52 -12.42 3.35 10.61
CA ASP A 52 -13.18 3.79 11.78
C ASP A 52 -12.38 4.80 12.61
N VAL A 53 -11.11 4.54 12.84
CA VAL A 53 -10.22 5.45 13.58
C VAL A 53 -10.08 6.79 12.85
N LEU A 54 -9.88 6.76 11.54
CA LEU A 54 -9.75 7.97 10.74
C LEU A 54 -11.05 8.80 10.74
N ASN A 55 -12.20 8.14 10.70
CA ASN A 55 -13.49 8.83 10.78
C ASN A 55 -13.65 9.52 12.14
N GLU A 56 -13.28 8.87 13.22
CA GLU A 56 -13.30 9.47 14.56
C GLU A 56 -12.41 10.71 14.63
N VAL A 57 -11.16 10.59 14.15
CA VAL A 57 -10.22 11.71 14.12
C VAL A 57 -10.76 12.85 13.27
N GLY A 58 -11.35 12.53 12.12
CA GLY A 58 -11.95 13.51 11.23
C GLY A 58 -13.09 14.29 11.87
N ASN A 59 -13.92 13.61 12.65
CA ASN A 59 -15.03 14.25 13.37
C ASN A 59 -14.53 15.20 14.44
N VAL A 60 -13.47 14.82 15.15
CA VAL A 60 -12.87 15.65 16.20
C VAL A 60 -12.19 16.89 15.62
N VAL A 61 -11.45 16.72 14.51
CA VAL A 61 -10.68 17.80 13.89
C VAL A 61 -11.56 18.66 12.96
N GLY A 62 -12.72 18.16 12.53
CA GLY A 62 -13.62 18.86 11.64
C GLY A 62 -13.16 18.90 10.19
N LEU A 63 -12.35 17.93 9.79
CA LEU A 63 -11.88 17.82 8.42
C LEU A 63 -13.01 17.37 7.49
N ASN A 64 -12.97 17.87 6.26
CA ASN A 64 -13.94 17.52 5.23
C ASN A 64 -13.76 16.04 4.81
N SER A 65 -14.88 15.34 4.62
CA SER A 65 -14.87 13.95 4.21
C SER A 65 -14.18 13.70 2.84
N ASP A 66 -14.14 14.72 1.98
CA ASP A 66 -13.49 14.63 0.67
C ASP A 66 -11.98 14.43 0.81
N TYR A 67 -11.35 15.04 1.81
CA TYR A 67 -9.93 14.85 2.06
C TYR A 67 -9.63 13.43 2.50
N PHE A 68 -10.50 12.81 3.28
CA PHE A 68 -10.35 11.42 3.69
C PHE A 68 -10.44 10.48 2.50
N LYS A 69 -11.36 10.74 1.57
CA LYS A 69 -11.45 9.96 0.34
C LYS A 69 -10.16 10.03 -0.46
N THR A 70 -9.58 11.22 -0.56
CA THR A 70 -8.30 11.42 -1.26
C THR A 70 -7.18 10.65 -0.55
N LEU A 71 -7.12 10.70 0.78
CA LEU A 71 -6.13 9.95 1.55
C LEU A 71 -6.25 8.45 1.33
N TRP A 72 -7.49 7.92 1.29
CA TRP A 72 -7.72 6.51 1.01
C TRP A 72 -7.26 6.12 -0.39
N LYS A 73 -7.51 6.98 -1.38
CA LYS A 73 -7.03 6.75 -2.74
C LYS A 73 -5.50 6.72 -2.79
N ILE A 74 -4.85 7.66 -2.12
CA ILE A 74 -3.40 7.72 -2.07
C ILE A 74 -2.84 6.45 -1.43
N LEU A 75 -3.43 6.02 -0.32
CA LEU A 75 -3.00 4.82 0.38
C LEU A 75 -3.15 3.58 -0.49
N GLY A 76 -4.30 3.45 -1.16
CA GLY A 76 -4.56 2.33 -2.06
C GLY A 76 -3.61 2.30 -3.24
N ILE A 77 -3.35 3.44 -3.87
CA ILE A 77 -2.41 3.54 -4.99
C ILE A 77 -1.00 3.19 -4.53
N THR A 78 -0.57 3.71 -3.39
CA THR A 78 0.76 3.42 -2.84
C THR A 78 0.94 1.92 -2.62
N TYR A 79 -0.03 1.28 -1.99
CA TYR A 79 0.05 -0.15 -1.72
C TYR A 79 0.01 -0.97 -3.01
N ALA A 80 -0.89 -0.64 -3.93
CA ALA A 80 -0.99 -1.34 -5.21
C ALA A 80 0.30 -1.21 -6.02
N ALA A 81 0.89 -0.02 -6.02
CA ALA A 81 2.15 0.23 -6.72
C ALA A 81 3.30 -0.56 -6.10
N GLU A 82 3.42 -0.55 -4.79
CA GLU A 82 4.48 -1.29 -4.09
C GLU A 82 4.35 -2.79 -4.33
N PHE A 83 3.13 -3.31 -4.27
CA PHE A 83 2.87 -4.73 -4.50
C PHE A 83 3.20 -5.11 -5.94
N SER A 84 2.74 -4.32 -6.90
CA SER A 84 3.00 -4.56 -8.33
C SER A 84 4.49 -4.47 -8.64
N SER A 85 5.16 -3.46 -8.10
CA SER A 85 6.61 -3.28 -8.27
C SER A 85 7.38 -4.45 -7.68
N ALA A 86 6.98 -4.92 -6.50
CA ALA A 86 7.63 -6.05 -5.84
C ALA A 86 7.50 -7.33 -6.67
N ILE A 87 6.33 -7.58 -7.25
CA ILE A 87 6.12 -8.74 -8.12
C ILE A 87 7.02 -8.66 -9.34
N CYS A 88 7.13 -7.48 -9.95
CA CYS A 88 8.00 -7.28 -11.11
C CYS A 88 9.48 -7.48 -10.75
N LYS A 89 9.91 -7.00 -9.59
CA LYS A 89 11.29 -7.22 -9.12
C LYS A 89 11.58 -8.69 -8.89
N ASP A 90 10.64 -9.41 -8.26
CA ASP A 90 10.78 -10.84 -7.99
C ASP A 90 10.88 -11.64 -9.28
N ALA A 91 10.17 -11.20 -10.32
CA ALA A 91 10.23 -11.82 -11.64
C ALA A 91 11.47 -11.45 -12.44
N GLY A 92 12.28 -10.52 -11.96
CA GLY A 92 13.50 -10.09 -12.62
C GLY A 92 13.35 -8.88 -13.54
N TYR A 93 12.19 -8.25 -13.56
CA TYR A 93 11.89 -7.10 -14.43
C TYR A 93 12.00 -5.79 -13.67
N GLN A 94 13.24 -5.40 -13.39
CA GLN A 94 13.51 -4.21 -12.57
C GLN A 94 13.09 -2.91 -13.24
N THR A 95 13.24 -2.81 -14.56
CA THR A 95 12.85 -1.61 -15.31
C THR A 95 11.36 -1.36 -15.23
N ILE A 96 10.56 -2.40 -15.36
CA ILE A 96 9.11 -2.30 -15.26
C ILE A 96 8.70 -1.92 -13.83
N ALA A 97 9.35 -2.49 -12.83
CA ALA A 97 9.12 -2.14 -11.43
C ALA A 97 9.37 -0.65 -11.19
N LEU A 98 10.47 -0.13 -11.71
CA LEU A 98 10.81 1.29 -11.59
C LEU A 98 9.77 2.18 -12.25
N GLN A 99 9.29 1.80 -13.43
CA GLN A 99 8.27 2.57 -14.13
C GLN A 99 6.96 2.61 -13.36
N ILE A 100 6.57 1.51 -12.74
CA ILE A 100 5.38 1.46 -11.88
C ILE A 100 5.54 2.41 -10.70
N GLU A 101 6.70 2.42 -10.05
CA GLU A 101 6.97 3.30 -8.91
C GLU A 101 6.92 4.77 -9.32
N VAL A 102 7.50 5.14 -10.45
CA VAL A 102 7.49 6.50 -10.96
C VAL A 102 6.07 6.95 -11.29
N PHE A 103 5.31 6.10 -11.97
CA PHE A 103 3.92 6.39 -12.30
C PHE A 103 3.08 6.62 -11.06
N ALA A 104 3.26 5.78 -10.05
CA ALA A 104 2.55 5.90 -8.79
C ALA A 104 2.89 7.20 -8.07
N LYS A 105 4.16 7.57 -8.03
CA LYS A 105 4.60 8.82 -7.41
C LYS A 105 3.98 10.04 -8.07
N ILE A 106 3.92 10.06 -9.39
CA ILE A 106 3.29 11.15 -10.14
C ILE A 106 1.79 11.20 -9.85
N THR A 107 1.13 10.05 -9.85
CA THR A 107 -0.30 9.97 -9.55
C THR A 107 -0.60 10.46 -8.14
N ILE A 108 0.20 10.05 -7.16
CA ILE A 108 0.04 10.50 -5.77
C ILE A 108 0.25 12.00 -5.66
N LEU A 109 1.25 12.54 -6.35
CA LEU A 109 1.51 13.98 -6.35
C LEU A 109 0.31 14.75 -6.88
N VAL A 110 -0.26 14.31 -8.00
CA VAL A 110 -1.44 14.95 -8.58
C VAL A 110 -2.63 14.89 -7.62
N LEU A 111 -2.85 13.74 -6.98
CA LEU A 111 -3.95 13.56 -6.04
C LEU A 111 -3.76 14.35 -4.75
N SER A 112 -2.51 14.61 -4.37
CA SER A 112 -2.21 15.35 -3.15
C SER A 112 -2.32 16.87 -3.32
N LEU A 113 -2.37 17.38 -4.55
CA LEU A 113 -2.43 18.82 -4.81
C LEU A 113 -3.64 19.49 -4.12
N PRO A 114 -4.87 18.96 -4.19
CA PRO A 114 -5.98 19.58 -3.48
C PRO A 114 -5.79 19.61 -1.97
N VAL A 115 -5.19 18.56 -1.39
CA VAL A 115 -4.91 18.50 0.04
C VAL A 115 -3.88 19.54 0.44
N LEU A 116 -2.81 19.68 -0.35
CA LEU A 116 -1.79 20.68 -0.13
C LEU A 116 -2.36 22.11 -0.24
N SER A 117 -3.22 22.34 -1.24
CA SER A 117 -3.88 23.62 -1.44
C SER A 117 -4.73 23.99 -0.22
N ALA A 118 -5.52 23.02 0.29
CA ALA A 118 -6.33 23.22 1.47
C ALA A 118 -5.49 23.53 2.70
N LEU A 119 -4.37 22.82 2.84
CA LEU A 119 -3.44 23.02 3.95
C LEU A 119 -2.81 24.42 3.91
N LEU A 120 -2.42 24.87 2.73
CA LEU A 120 -1.87 26.23 2.52
C LEU A 120 -2.90 27.29 2.87
N GLN A 121 -4.15 27.12 2.48
CA GLN A 121 -5.23 28.05 2.81
C GLN A 121 -5.45 28.12 4.32
N THR A 122 -5.37 26.98 5.00
CA THR A 122 -5.50 26.92 6.46
C THR A 122 -4.35 27.69 7.14
N ILE A 123 -3.13 27.50 6.65
CA ILE A 123 -1.94 28.20 7.18
C ILE A 123 -2.07 29.71 6.94
N ARG A 124 -2.54 30.11 5.79
CA ARG A 124 -2.78 31.54 5.50
C ARG A 124 -3.79 32.15 6.46
N GLY A 125 -4.83 31.40 6.78
CA GLY A 125 -5.84 31.83 7.74
C GLY A 125 -5.27 32.08 9.13
N PHE A 126 -4.23 31.34 9.51
CA PHE A 126 -3.56 31.53 10.80
C PHE A 126 -2.55 32.67 10.79
N LEU A 127 -1.97 32.96 9.63
CA LEU A 127 -0.95 34.00 9.50
C LEU A 127 -1.55 35.40 9.33
N VAL A 128 -2.80 35.50 8.92
CA VAL A 128 -3.51 36.79 8.78
C VAL A 128 -4.37 37.04 10.01
#